data_84de433a0c1d264bdb261f185660d6de
#
_entry.id   84de433a0c1d264bdb261f185660d6de
#
_cell.length_a   1.000
_cell.length_b   1.000
_cell.length_c   1.000
_cell.angle_alpha   90.00
_cell.angle_beta   90.00
_cell.angle_gamma   90.00
#
_symmetry.space_group_name_H-M   'P 1'
#
loop_
_entity.id
_entity.type
_entity.pdbx_description
1 polymer ?
#
loop_
_entity_poly.entity_id
_entity_poly.type
_entity_poly.pdbx_seq_one_letter_code
_entity_poly.pdbx_strand_id
1 'polypeptide(L)'
;MAPSIVFILLSTLLRVTSGYVLPNEEGFISGVISDKGLDYAKDLLIEKGIASIVLLQLPEIENSAQVPFVGNAKVVLSNITIKDIQVNSSSLRTGENGFVLVVSGATANLSMRWRYSLSSWLIPIGISDSGTASVKVKGMQVGLTVNLRNQEGTLNLTLLDYGCYVGDLSIKLDGGASWLYQLLVDAFEGNIASAVEEAISEKIREGITKLDNLLHSLPKQISLDKTAALNVSFVGNPVLSNSSIAIAINGLLTARNEALVPQSYQKGLKISSACGGLPKMIKISIHENVFKSASLVYYNAGKMQLIIDELPDQNILNTAEWRFIVPQLYKRYPNDDMQLNISVSSPPFIQVTYQDVGATIFVDITIDVLEDGEVIPVACISMEISASFAVEIIGNNIAGRLRLQKFSTYLKWSKIGKLHMRLIQSLMSSVLKTVILPYLNFKLMRGLPLPIIDGFSFQNANILYIHPWIAVCSDVSFLGDYYLSQQSPYLS
;
A
#
# COMPACT_ATOMS: atom_id res chain seq x y z
N MET A 1 -55.53 30.93 18.92
CA MET A 1 -54.21 30.73 19.58
C MET A 1 -53.67 29.28 19.32
N ALA A 2 -53.62 28.84 18.07
CA ALA A 2 -53.13 27.48 17.82
C ALA A 2 -52.21 27.30 16.58
N PRO A 3 -51.88 28.32 15.75
CA PRO A 3 -50.95 28.09 14.68
C PRO A 3 -49.47 28.27 15.05
N SER A 4 -49.17 29.03 16.15
CA SER A 4 -47.78 29.37 16.51
C SER A 4 -46.99 28.21 17.15
N ILE A 5 -47.67 27.27 17.82
CA ILE A 5 -47.02 26.12 18.50
C ILE A 5 -46.66 25.04 17.49
N VAL A 6 -47.46 24.86 16.42
CA VAL A 6 -47.17 23.90 15.35
C VAL A 6 -45.95 24.37 14.51
N PHE A 7 -45.81 25.71 14.33
CA PHE A 7 -44.65 26.27 13.60
C PHE A 7 -43.35 26.17 14.40
N ILE A 8 -43.39 26.29 15.72
CA ILE A 8 -42.23 26.11 16.60
C ILE A 8 -41.84 24.61 16.68
N LEU A 9 -42.81 23.70 16.73
CA LEU A 9 -42.53 22.25 16.69
C LEU A 9 -42.01 21.78 15.32
N LEU A 10 -42.47 22.33 14.20
CA LEU A 10 -41.93 22.06 12.88
C LEU A 10 -40.53 22.65 12.68
N SER A 11 -40.23 23.82 13.24
CA SER A 11 -38.92 24.44 13.15
C SER A 11 -37.87 23.73 14.04
N THR A 12 -38.29 23.10 15.13
CA THR A 12 -37.40 22.27 15.97
C THR A 12 -37.19 20.89 15.35
N LEU A 13 -38.18 20.32 14.64
CA LEU A 13 -38.01 19.07 13.87
C LEU A 13 -37.15 19.26 12.61
N LEU A 14 -37.17 20.44 11.98
CA LEU A 14 -36.29 20.78 10.84
C LEU A 14 -34.84 21.12 11.27
N ARG A 15 -34.57 21.37 12.56
CA ARG A 15 -33.23 21.55 13.09
C ARG A 15 -32.56 20.24 13.53
N VAL A 16 -33.27 19.14 13.57
CA VAL A 16 -32.74 17.79 13.92
C VAL A 16 -32.30 16.98 12.69
N THR A 17 -32.56 17.51 11.48
CA THR A 17 -31.94 16.97 10.23
C THR A 17 -30.73 17.76 9.76
N SER A 18 -30.09 18.55 10.63
CA SER A 18 -28.69 18.88 10.46
C SER A 18 -27.92 17.55 10.51
N GLY A 19 -27.57 17.05 9.34
CA GLY A 19 -26.85 15.81 9.21
C GLY A 19 -25.79 15.72 10.29
N TYR A 20 -25.72 14.61 10.96
CA TYR A 20 -24.52 14.20 11.63
C TYR A 20 -23.43 14.26 10.55
N VAL A 21 -22.71 15.38 10.51
CA VAL A 21 -21.37 15.41 9.96
C VAL A 21 -20.66 14.45 10.88
N LEU A 22 -20.49 13.22 10.44
CA LEU A 22 -19.55 12.29 11.03
C LEU A 22 -18.28 13.10 11.25
N PRO A 23 -17.71 13.13 12.48
CA PRO A 23 -16.46 13.85 12.71
C PRO A 23 -15.52 13.40 11.61
N ASN A 24 -14.93 14.37 10.88
CA ASN A 24 -13.98 14.10 9.82
C ASN A 24 -13.00 13.05 10.37
N GLU A 25 -13.12 11.81 9.93
CA GLU A 25 -12.18 10.78 10.31
C GLU A 25 -10.81 11.28 9.89
N GLU A 26 -9.89 11.37 10.81
CA GLU A 26 -8.55 11.89 10.56
C GLU A 26 -7.64 10.74 10.14
N GLY A 27 -6.89 10.92 9.05
CA GLY A 27 -5.82 10.01 8.66
C GLY A 27 -4.55 10.30 9.45
N PHE A 28 -4.00 9.29 10.12
CA PHE A 28 -2.72 9.35 10.82
C PHE A 28 -1.56 8.78 10.01
N ILE A 29 -1.86 8.24 8.83
CA ILE A 29 -0.88 7.95 7.77
C ILE A 29 -1.32 8.70 6.53
N SER A 30 -0.39 9.36 5.85
CA SER A 30 -0.65 9.97 4.55
C SER A 30 0.36 9.49 3.52
N GLY A 31 -0.13 9.19 2.31
CA GLY A 31 0.68 8.86 1.14
C GLY A 31 0.61 9.98 0.12
N VAL A 32 1.73 10.37 -0.45
CA VAL A 32 1.79 11.30 -1.58
C VAL A 32 2.58 10.65 -2.71
N ILE A 33 1.96 10.55 -3.88
CA ILE A 33 2.61 10.12 -5.13
C ILE A 33 2.97 11.41 -5.86
N SER A 34 4.26 11.61 -6.12
CA SER A 34 4.78 12.78 -6.83
C SER A 34 4.61 12.65 -8.34
N ASP A 35 4.92 13.72 -9.07
CA ASP A 35 4.98 13.72 -10.54
C ASP A 35 5.87 12.57 -11.08
N LYS A 36 7.08 12.41 -10.52
CA LYS A 36 7.97 11.28 -10.85
C LYS A 36 7.32 9.92 -10.62
N GLY A 37 6.54 9.77 -9.54
CA GLY A 37 5.80 8.55 -9.23
C GLY A 37 4.64 8.32 -10.19
N LEU A 38 3.95 9.37 -10.59
CA LEU A 38 2.87 9.33 -11.57
C LEU A 38 3.38 8.97 -12.96
N ASP A 39 4.52 9.52 -13.38
CA ASP A 39 5.18 9.16 -14.64
C ASP A 39 5.58 7.68 -14.66
N TYR A 40 6.18 7.19 -13.58
CA TYR A 40 6.51 5.78 -13.45
C TYR A 40 5.27 4.87 -13.53
N ALA A 41 4.19 5.24 -12.82
CA ALA A 41 2.93 4.49 -12.87
C ALA A 41 2.31 4.51 -14.28
N LYS A 42 2.34 5.65 -14.97
CA LYS A 42 1.90 5.81 -16.36
C LYS A 42 2.68 4.88 -17.29
N ASP A 43 4.00 4.87 -17.21
CA ASP A 43 4.84 4.04 -18.07
C ASP A 43 4.59 2.56 -17.84
N LEU A 44 4.44 2.13 -16.59
CA LEU A 44 4.08 0.75 -16.22
C LEU A 44 2.70 0.35 -16.75
N LEU A 45 1.71 1.23 -16.65
CA LEU A 45 0.36 0.99 -17.16
C LEU A 45 0.35 0.85 -18.69
N ILE A 46 1.11 1.69 -19.40
CA ILE A 46 1.25 1.62 -20.86
C ILE A 46 1.94 0.31 -21.27
N GLU A 47 3.03 -0.06 -20.61
CA GLU A 47 3.73 -1.32 -20.87
C GLU A 47 2.80 -2.54 -20.70
N LYS A 48 2.08 -2.62 -19.58
CA LYS A 48 1.12 -3.70 -19.33
C LYS A 48 -0.08 -3.65 -20.31
N GLY A 49 -0.53 -2.46 -20.67
CA GLY A 49 -1.55 -2.24 -21.69
C GLY A 49 -1.12 -2.80 -23.04
N ILE A 50 0.06 -2.43 -23.53
CA ILE A 50 0.63 -2.94 -24.79
C ILE A 50 0.74 -4.47 -24.75
N ALA A 51 1.29 -5.03 -23.67
CA ALA A 51 1.42 -6.48 -23.51
C ALA A 51 0.07 -7.21 -23.58
N SER A 52 -1.02 -6.58 -23.15
CA SER A 52 -2.37 -7.17 -23.22
C SER A 52 -3.03 -7.10 -24.62
N ILE A 53 -2.49 -6.25 -25.50
CA ILE A 53 -3.03 -6.01 -26.84
C ILE A 53 -2.20 -6.75 -27.90
N VAL A 54 -0.90 -6.89 -27.69
CA VAL A 54 -0.03 -7.67 -28.60
C VAL A 54 -0.51 -9.12 -28.65
N LEU A 55 -0.60 -9.67 -29.87
CA LEU A 55 -1.17 -10.96 -30.23
C LEU A 55 -2.71 -11.08 -30.10
N LEU A 56 -3.40 -9.96 -29.81
CA LEU A 56 -4.86 -9.95 -29.86
C LEU A 56 -5.34 -10.23 -31.26
N GLN A 57 -6.32 -11.12 -31.36
CA GLN A 57 -7.01 -11.41 -32.60
C GLN A 57 -8.26 -10.53 -32.70
N LEU A 58 -8.36 -9.76 -33.79
CA LEU A 58 -9.55 -8.97 -34.11
C LEU A 58 -10.57 -9.83 -34.79
N PRO A 59 -11.88 -9.45 -34.78
CA PRO A 59 -12.93 -10.14 -35.45
C PRO A 59 -12.69 -10.19 -36.98
N GLU A 60 -13.29 -11.15 -37.62
CA GLU A 60 -13.31 -11.27 -39.09
C GLU A 60 -14.09 -10.10 -39.70
N ILE A 61 -13.54 -9.49 -40.73
CA ILE A 61 -14.15 -8.36 -41.42
C ILE A 61 -14.56 -8.83 -42.82
N GLU A 62 -15.84 -8.74 -43.10
CA GLU A 62 -16.42 -9.07 -44.41
C GLU A 62 -16.97 -7.81 -45.06
N ASN A 63 -16.65 -7.62 -46.33
CA ASN A 63 -17.21 -6.54 -47.15
C ASN A 63 -17.39 -7.00 -48.59
N SER A 64 -18.30 -6.36 -49.29
CA SER A 64 -18.57 -6.62 -50.73
C SER A 64 -18.48 -5.33 -51.54
N ALA A 65 -17.75 -5.38 -52.63
CA ALA A 65 -17.59 -4.26 -53.54
C ALA A 65 -18.11 -4.63 -54.96
N GLN A 66 -18.80 -3.69 -55.62
CA GLN A 66 -19.18 -3.84 -56.99
C GLN A 66 -17.99 -3.51 -57.89
N VAL A 67 -17.59 -4.45 -58.70
CA VAL A 67 -16.53 -4.27 -59.72
C VAL A 67 -17.22 -3.98 -61.05
N PRO A 68 -17.01 -2.79 -61.64
CA PRO A 68 -17.62 -2.44 -62.91
C PRO A 68 -17.35 -3.51 -64.02
N PHE A 69 -18.39 -3.92 -64.73
CA PHE A 69 -18.36 -4.93 -65.77
C PHE A 69 -18.07 -6.38 -65.38
N VAL A 70 -17.75 -6.65 -64.07
CA VAL A 70 -17.34 -7.97 -63.62
C VAL A 70 -18.33 -8.59 -62.64
N GLY A 71 -18.97 -7.81 -61.78
CA GLY A 71 -19.93 -8.31 -60.78
C GLY A 71 -19.57 -7.93 -59.33
N ASN A 72 -20.12 -8.68 -58.36
CA ASN A 72 -19.86 -8.46 -56.95
C ASN A 72 -18.63 -9.26 -56.47
N ALA A 73 -17.66 -8.56 -55.93
CA ALA A 73 -16.52 -9.16 -55.22
C ALA A 73 -16.83 -9.18 -53.73
N LYS A 74 -16.93 -10.35 -53.14
CA LYS A 74 -16.99 -10.53 -51.71
C LYS A 74 -15.55 -10.73 -51.20
N VAL A 75 -15.14 -9.93 -50.24
CA VAL A 75 -13.81 -10.01 -49.63
C VAL A 75 -13.95 -10.24 -48.14
N VAL A 76 -13.12 -11.14 -47.62
CA VAL A 76 -13.07 -11.52 -46.20
C VAL A 76 -11.65 -11.36 -45.70
N LEU A 77 -11.50 -10.58 -44.64
CA LEU A 77 -10.26 -10.46 -43.89
C LEU A 77 -10.37 -11.29 -42.59
N SER A 78 -9.48 -12.24 -42.44
CA SER A 78 -9.51 -13.19 -41.33
C SER A 78 -8.12 -13.29 -40.64
N ASN A 79 -8.09 -13.87 -39.41
CA ASN A 79 -6.88 -14.00 -38.61
C ASN A 79 -6.15 -12.66 -38.47
N ILE A 80 -6.91 -11.59 -38.26
CA ILE A 80 -6.35 -10.24 -38.04
C ILE A 80 -5.71 -10.20 -36.67
N THR A 81 -4.39 -10.06 -36.63
CA THR A 81 -3.61 -10.13 -35.37
C THR A 81 -2.72 -8.91 -35.23
N ILE A 82 -2.78 -8.26 -34.09
CA ILE A 82 -1.87 -7.15 -33.72
C ILE A 82 -0.51 -7.74 -33.34
N LYS A 83 0.55 -7.42 -34.08
CA LYS A 83 1.89 -7.98 -33.91
C LYS A 83 2.77 -7.14 -33.03
N ASP A 84 2.65 -5.83 -33.12
CA ASP A 84 3.51 -4.87 -32.44
C ASP A 84 2.78 -3.54 -32.25
N ILE A 85 3.04 -2.88 -31.13
CA ILE A 85 2.55 -1.54 -30.84
C ILE A 85 3.73 -0.73 -30.29
N GLN A 86 3.94 0.47 -30.83
CA GLN A 86 4.94 1.43 -30.39
C GLN A 86 4.28 2.75 -30.02
N VAL A 87 4.66 3.30 -28.87
CA VAL A 87 4.15 4.57 -28.35
C VAL A 87 5.23 5.64 -28.46
N ASN A 88 4.93 6.75 -29.12
CA ASN A 88 5.87 7.85 -29.30
C ASN A 88 5.88 8.79 -28.10
N SER A 89 4.71 9.15 -27.59
CA SER A 89 4.57 10.05 -26.46
C SER A 89 3.37 9.72 -25.60
N SER A 90 3.48 9.99 -24.31
CA SER A 90 2.38 9.83 -23.36
C SER A 90 2.46 10.91 -22.30
N SER A 91 1.31 11.32 -21.78
CA SER A 91 1.21 12.27 -20.67
C SER A 91 0.09 11.86 -19.72
N LEU A 92 0.34 12.04 -18.43
CA LEU A 92 -0.64 11.89 -17.36
C LEU A 92 -0.84 13.25 -16.72
N ARG A 93 -2.07 13.71 -16.63
CA ARG A 93 -2.43 14.97 -15.96
C ARG A 93 -3.47 14.70 -14.89
N THR A 94 -3.30 15.35 -13.78
CA THR A 94 -4.27 15.36 -12.68
C THR A 94 -5.12 16.62 -12.76
N GLY A 95 -6.41 16.50 -12.45
CA GLY A 95 -7.36 17.62 -12.42
C GLY A 95 -8.40 17.44 -11.33
N GLU A 96 -9.32 18.39 -11.16
CA GLU A 96 -10.34 18.37 -10.10
C GLU A 96 -11.21 17.11 -10.10
N ASN A 97 -11.42 16.51 -11.28
CA ASN A 97 -12.31 15.35 -11.47
C ASN A 97 -11.58 14.01 -11.66
N GLY A 98 -10.28 13.95 -11.46
CA GLY A 98 -9.51 12.72 -11.65
C GLY A 98 -8.23 12.89 -12.47
N PHE A 99 -7.81 11.86 -13.19
CA PHE A 99 -6.64 11.95 -14.07
C PHE A 99 -7.02 11.67 -15.50
N VAL A 100 -6.27 12.32 -16.39
CA VAL A 100 -6.36 12.15 -17.82
C VAL A 100 -5.05 11.58 -18.33
N LEU A 101 -5.09 10.38 -18.92
CA LEU A 101 -3.98 9.76 -19.63
C LEU A 101 -4.18 9.96 -21.11
N VAL A 102 -3.17 10.48 -21.78
CA VAL A 102 -3.16 10.65 -23.24
C VAL A 102 -1.92 9.99 -23.80
N VAL A 103 -2.10 9.14 -24.80
CA VAL A 103 -1.05 8.55 -25.63
C VAL A 103 -1.21 9.12 -27.03
N SER A 104 -0.15 9.65 -27.61
CA SER A 104 -0.19 10.29 -28.93
C SER A 104 0.88 9.74 -29.86
N GLY A 105 0.50 9.64 -31.16
CA GLY A 105 1.38 9.21 -32.22
C GLY A 105 1.78 7.73 -32.16
N ALA A 106 0.95 6.90 -31.50
CA ALA A 106 1.23 5.47 -31.44
C ALA A 106 1.09 4.82 -32.84
N THR A 107 1.84 3.73 -33.05
CA THR A 107 1.81 2.94 -34.27
C THR A 107 1.56 1.48 -33.93
N ALA A 108 0.82 0.77 -34.81
CA ALA A 108 0.61 -0.67 -34.68
C ALA A 108 0.85 -1.38 -36.01
N ASN A 109 1.42 -2.58 -35.93
CA ASN A 109 1.58 -3.46 -37.08
C ASN A 109 0.63 -4.67 -36.90
N LEU A 110 -0.17 -4.93 -37.93
CA LEU A 110 -1.10 -6.06 -37.94
C LEU A 110 -0.73 -7.01 -39.08
N SER A 111 -1.04 -8.28 -38.93
CA SER A 111 -1.02 -9.28 -40.00
C SER A 111 -2.39 -9.91 -40.10
N MET A 112 -2.80 -10.23 -41.34
CA MET A 112 -4.08 -10.86 -41.61
C MET A 112 -4.01 -11.75 -42.84
N ARG A 113 -5.04 -12.55 -43.05
CA ARG A 113 -5.30 -13.27 -44.30
C ARG A 113 -6.45 -12.60 -45.00
N TRP A 114 -6.34 -12.47 -46.31
CA TRP A 114 -7.42 -12.02 -47.15
C TRP A 114 -7.86 -13.14 -48.11
N ARG A 115 -9.16 -13.19 -48.43
CA ARG A 115 -9.75 -14.04 -49.42
C ARG A 115 -10.79 -13.22 -50.17
N TYR A 116 -10.77 -13.28 -51.47
CA TYR A 116 -11.89 -12.75 -52.26
C TYR A 116 -12.57 -13.87 -53.07
N SER A 117 -13.87 -13.70 -53.33
CA SER A 117 -14.66 -14.49 -54.24
C SER A 117 -15.45 -13.54 -55.12
N LEU A 118 -15.34 -13.76 -56.43
CA LEU A 118 -16.03 -12.97 -57.45
C LEU A 118 -17.18 -13.79 -57.97
N SER A 119 -18.41 -13.24 -57.91
CA SER A 119 -19.59 -13.80 -58.52
C SER A 119 -20.07 -12.86 -59.65
N SER A 120 -20.16 -13.41 -60.87
CA SER A 120 -20.64 -12.65 -62.05
C SER A 120 -21.71 -13.42 -62.71
N TRP A 121 -22.71 -12.71 -63.25
CA TRP A 121 -23.74 -13.29 -64.11
C TRP A 121 -23.18 -13.69 -65.46
N LEU A 122 -22.04 -13.15 -65.87
CA LEU A 122 -21.34 -13.42 -67.11
C LEU A 122 -20.39 -14.61 -67.08
N ILE A 123 -19.89 -14.97 -65.88
CA ILE A 123 -18.88 -16.04 -65.67
C ILE A 123 -19.48 -17.04 -64.69
N PRO A 124 -19.97 -18.21 -65.16
CA PRO A 124 -20.59 -19.20 -64.29
C PRO A 124 -19.55 -19.91 -63.33
N ILE A 125 -18.29 -19.69 -63.56
CA ILE A 125 -17.19 -20.23 -62.65
C ILE A 125 -16.78 -19.12 -61.76
N GLY A 126 -17.01 -19.30 -60.44
CA GLY A 126 -16.54 -18.34 -59.41
C GLY A 126 -15.02 -18.27 -59.39
N ILE A 127 -14.46 -17.05 -59.47
CA ILE A 127 -13.03 -16.80 -59.34
C ILE A 127 -12.79 -16.48 -57.85
N SER A 128 -11.88 -17.21 -57.20
CA SER A 128 -11.46 -16.92 -55.83
C SER A 128 -9.96 -16.97 -55.74
N ASP A 129 -9.39 -16.10 -54.92
CA ASP A 129 -7.98 -16.09 -54.56
C ASP A 129 -7.80 -15.69 -53.10
N SER A 130 -6.64 -15.96 -52.52
CA SER A 130 -6.32 -15.66 -51.11
C SER A 130 -4.84 -15.40 -50.94
N GLY A 131 -4.50 -14.63 -49.92
CA GLY A 131 -3.13 -14.31 -49.60
C GLY A 131 -3.00 -13.77 -48.17
N THR A 132 -1.86 -13.17 -47.91
CA THR A 132 -1.60 -12.49 -46.65
C THR A 132 -1.53 -10.97 -46.86
N ALA A 133 -1.78 -10.23 -45.81
CA ALA A 133 -1.61 -8.78 -45.79
C ALA A 133 -0.95 -8.34 -44.51
N SER A 134 -0.16 -7.29 -44.63
CA SER A 134 0.36 -6.53 -43.48
C SER A 134 -0.28 -5.15 -43.50
N VAL A 135 -0.69 -4.69 -42.30
CA VAL A 135 -1.28 -3.37 -42.13
C VAL A 135 -0.43 -2.61 -41.10
N LYS A 136 -0.08 -1.38 -41.47
CA LYS A 136 0.57 -0.46 -40.57
C LYS A 136 -0.37 0.69 -40.26
N VAL A 137 -0.76 0.79 -38.98
CA VAL A 137 -1.56 1.88 -38.42
C VAL A 137 -0.60 2.93 -37.87
N LYS A 138 -0.84 4.21 -38.13
CA LYS A 138 -0.03 5.33 -37.70
C LYS A 138 -0.88 6.43 -37.09
N GLY A 139 -0.25 7.26 -36.24
CA GLY A 139 -0.87 8.44 -35.67
C GLY A 139 -2.03 8.13 -34.73
N MET A 140 -2.05 6.93 -34.14
CA MET A 140 -3.08 6.59 -33.15
C MET A 140 -3.01 7.52 -31.94
N GLN A 141 -4.17 7.95 -31.48
CA GLN A 141 -4.36 8.71 -30.26
C GLN A 141 -5.25 7.90 -29.32
N VAL A 142 -4.79 7.68 -28.11
CA VAL A 142 -5.55 6.99 -27.07
C VAL A 142 -5.72 7.93 -25.91
N GLY A 143 -6.96 8.11 -25.47
CA GLY A 143 -7.29 8.93 -24.31
C GLY A 143 -8.14 8.17 -23.31
N LEU A 144 -7.93 8.42 -22.04
CA LEU A 144 -8.84 7.97 -20.99
C LEU A 144 -8.88 8.99 -19.84
N THR A 145 -10.06 9.14 -19.26
CA THR A 145 -10.30 9.98 -18.08
C THR A 145 -10.91 9.10 -17.01
N VAL A 146 -10.26 9.09 -15.84
CA VAL A 146 -10.72 8.33 -14.68
C VAL A 146 -10.86 9.22 -13.46
N ASN A 147 -11.83 8.89 -12.61
CA ASN A 147 -12.04 9.52 -11.31
C ASN A 147 -11.68 8.55 -10.20
N LEU A 148 -10.97 9.03 -9.18
CA LEU A 148 -10.59 8.27 -7.99
C LEU A 148 -11.28 8.86 -6.76
N ARG A 149 -12.08 8.05 -6.07
CA ARG A 149 -12.81 8.45 -4.86
C ARG A 149 -12.67 7.44 -3.75
N ASN A 150 -12.82 7.89 -2.52
CA ASN A 150 -12.99 6.99 -1.40
C ASN A 150 -14.47 6.57 -1.30
N GLN A 151 -14.69 5.27 -1.22
CA GLN A 151 -15.99 4.68 -0.96
C GLN A 151 -15.88 3.76 0.27
N GLU A 152 -16.43 4.22 1.38
CA GLU A 152 -16.46 3.45 2.64
C GLU A 152 -15.09 2.92 3.11
N GLY A 153 -14.03 3.71 2.92
CA GLY A 153 -12.66 3.35 3.34
C GLY A 153 -11.86 2.51 2.34
N THR A 154 -12.38 2.31 1.12
CA THR A 154 -11.68 1.74 -0.04
C THR A 154 -11.61 2.77 -1.16
N LEU A 155 -10.67 2.60 -2.10
CA LEU A 155 -10.61 3.43 -3.29
C LEU A 155 -11.46 2.84 -4.42
N ASN A 156 -12.23 3.68 -5.07
CA ASN A 156 -13.01 3.36 -6.26
C ASN A 156 -12.49 4.16 -7.45
N LEU A 157 -12.24 3.47 -8.56
CA LEU A 157 -11.76 4.04 -9.81
C LEU A 157 -12.86 3.97 -10.87
N THR A 158 -13.43 5.10 -11.23
CA THR A 158 -14.51 5.18 -12.22
C THR A 158 -13.98 5.70 -13.55
N LEU A 159 -14.19 4.95 -14.63
CA LEU A 159 -13.91 5.38 -16.00
C LEU A 159 -14.99 6.37 -16.44
N LEU A 160 -14.60 7.62 -16.73
CA LEU A 160 -15.49 8.70 -17.13
C LEU A 160 -15.59 8.81 -18.65
N ASP A 161 -14.44 8.74 -19.33
CA ASP A 161 -14.33 8.86 -20.77
C ASP A 161 -13.12 8.08 -21.26
N TYR A 162 -13.21 7.49 -22.46
CA TYR A 162 -12.11 6.77 -23.07
C TYR A 162 -12.33 6.56 -24.55
N GLY A 163 -11.24 6.41 -25.30
CA GLY A 163 -11.31 6.13 -26.71
C GLY A 163 -9.96 5.96 -27.36
N CYS A 164 -10.00 5.41 -28.54
CA CYS A 164 -8.89 5.31 -29.47
C CYS A 164 -9.30 5.94 -30.79
N TYR A 165 -8.43 6.69 -31.41
CA TYR A 165 -8.58 7.23 -32.73
C TYR A 165 -7.39 6.80 -33.60
N VAL A 166 -7.66 6.26 -34.80
CA VAL A 166 -6.66 5.87 -35.80
C VAL A 166 -6.49 7.01 -36.80
N GLY A 167 -5.26 7.53 -36.96
CA GLY A 167 -4.96 8.59 -37.92
C GLY A 167 -4.87 8.06 -39.33
N ASP A 168 -3.78 7.37 -39.67
CA ASP A 168 -3.49 6.86 -40.99
C ASP A 168 -3.35 5.33 -40.99
N LEU A 169 -3.73 4.69 -42.09
CA LEU A 169 -3.60 3.26 -42.26
C LEU A 169 -2.97 2.95 -43.63
N SER A 170 -2.02 2.05 -43.68
CA SER A 170 -1.43 1.57 -44.91
C SER A 170 -1.46 0.05 -44.96
N ILE A 171 -2.05 -0.48 -46.03
CA ILE A 171 -2.19 -1.92 -46.28
C ILE A 171 -1.15 -2.35 -47.31
N LYS A 172 -0.43 -3.44 -47.08
CA LYS A 172 0.45 -4.10 -48.02
C LYS A 172 -0.04 -5.53 -48.21
N LEU A 173 -0.41 -5.87 -49.43
CA LEU A 173 -0.83 -7.22 -49.82
C LEU A 173 0.39 -8.02 -50.30
N ASP A 174 0.47 -9.28 -49.90
CA ASP A 174 1.41 -10.25 -50.41
C ASP A 174 0.62 -11.34 -51.17
N GLY A 175 0.89 -11.52 -52.45
CA GLY A 175 0.15 -12.38 -53.35
C GLY A 175 -1.08 -11.71 -54.01
N GLY A 176 -1.62 -12.31 -55.05
CA GLY A 176 -2.84 -11.86 -55.72
C GLY A 176 -2.64 -10.82 -56.81
N ALA A 177 -3.76 -10.44 -57.47
CA ALA A 177 -3.76 -9.50 -58.55
C ALA A 177 -3.69 -8.05 -58.10
N SER A 178 -2.72 -7.29 -58.60
CA SER A 178 -2.46 -5.88 -58.24
C SER A 178 -3.64 -4.93 -58.46
N TRP A 179 -4.57 -5.25 -59.33
CA TRP A 179 -5.79 -4.47 -59.59
C TRP A 179 -6.78 -4.48 -58.40
N LEU A 180 -6.72 -5.51 -57.57
CA LEU A 180 -7.56 -5.65 -56.39
C LEU A 180 -7.10 -4.75 -55.24
N TYR A 181 -5.84 -4.30 -55.26
CA TYR A 181 -5.22 -3.52 -54.18
C TYR A 181 -6.01 -2.26 -53.86
N GLN A 182 -6.34 -1.44 -54.87
CA GLN A 182 -7.04 -0.18 -54.66
C GLN A 182 -8.46 -0.41 -54.10
N LEU A 183 -9.16 -1.42 -54.60
CA LEU A 183 -10.49 -1.76 -54.10
C LEU A 183 -10.49 -2.25 -52.67
N LEU A 184 -9.45 -2.98 -52.27
CA LEU A 184 -9.30 -3.45 -50.87
C LEU A 184 -8.97 -2.32 -49.93
N VAL A 185 -8.05 -1.42 -50.29
CA VAL A 185 -7.70 -0.26 -49.47
C VAL A 185 -8.94 0.58 -49.21
N ASP A 186 -9.62 1.02 -50.27
CA ASP A 186 -10.78 1.93 -50.16
C ASP A 186 -11.98 1.29 -49.43
N ALA A 187 -12.17 -0.03 -49.59
CA ALA A 187 -13.29 -0.73 -48.96
C ALA A 187 -13.07 -1.13 -47.50
N PHE A 188 -11.81 -1.30 -47.05
CA PHE A 188 -11.51 -1.89 -45.74
C PHE A 188 -10.76 -0.97 -44.78
N GLU A 189 -10.21 0.14 -45.24
CA GLU A 189 -9.46 1.07 -44.38
C GLU A 189 -10.28 1.49 -43.16
N GLY A 190 -11.51 1.95 -43.35
CA GLY A 190 -12.40 2.35 -42.26
C GLY A 190 -12.79 1.19 -41.34
N ASN A 191 -13.03 0.00 -41.90
CA ASN A 191 -13.43 -1.17 -41.13
C ASN A 191 -12.28 -1.70 -40.25
N ILE A 192 -11.03 -1.70 -40.79
CA ILE A 192 -9.84 -2.09 -40.02
C ILE A 192 -9.55 -1.05 -38.93
N ALA A 193 -9.64 0.25 -39.26
CA ALA A 193 -9.47 1.32 -38.28
C ALA A 193 -10.46 1.14 -37.10
N SER A 194 -11.77 1.01 -37.42
CA SER A 194 -12.81 0.81 -36.40
C SER A 194 -12.57 -0.45 -35.54
N ALA A 195 -12.17 -1.57 -36.17
CA ALA A 195 -11.87 -2.81 -35.44
C ALA A 195 -10.68 -2.64 -34.46
N VAL A 196 -9.64 -1.87 -34.82
CA VAL A 196 -8.51 -1.54 -33.97
C VAL A 196 -8.95 -0.60 -32.85
N GLU A 197 -9.72 0.44 -33.16
CA GLU A 197 -10.23 1.42 -32.19
C GLU A 197 -11.12 0.74 -31.15
N GLU A 198 -12.02 -0.13 -31.53
CA GLU A 198 -12.90 -0.89 -30.64
C GLU A 198 -12.11 -1.86 -29.76
N ALA A 199 -11.17 -2.61 -30.36
CA ALA A 199 -10.36 -3.57 -29.60
C ALA A 199 -9.48 -2.89 -28.53
N ILE A 200 -8.87 -1.75 -28.86
CA ILE A 200 -8.08 -0.97 -27.89
C ILE A 200 -8.98 -0.37 -26.82
N SER A 201 -10.12 0.20 -27.20
CA SER A 201 -11.10 0.78 -26.28
C SER A 201 -11.63 -0.26 -25.29
N GLU A 202 -11.93 -1.47 -25.76
CA GLU A 202 -12.36 -2.59 -24.91
C GLU A 202 -11.26 -3.00 -23.93
N LYS A 203 -9.99 -3.07 -24.36
CA LYS A 203 -8.86 -3.38 -23.49
C LYS A 203 -8.61 -2.30 -22.43
N ILE A 204 -8.84 -1.04 -22.75
CA ILE A 204 -8.82 0.05 -21.77
C ILE A 204 -9.90 -0.20 -20.71
N ARG A 205 -11.12 -0.47 -21.11
CA ARG A 205 -12.26 -0.73 -20.22
C ARG A 205 -11.98 -1.94 -19.30
N GLU A 206 -11.50 -3.05 -19.87
CA GLU A 206 -11.10 -4.24 -19.11
C GLU A 206 -9.96 -3.92 -18.09
N GLY A 207 -8.95 -3.16 -18.53
CA GLY A 207 -7.80 -2.77 -17.70
C GLY A 207 -8.21 -1.91 -16.52
N ILE A 208 -9.06 -0.89 -16.74
CA ILE A 208 -9.58 -0.04 -15.67
C ILE A 208 -10.47 -0.82 -14.70
N THR A 209 -11.32 -1.73 -15.21
CA THR A 209 -12.14 -2.60 -14.36
C THR A 209 -11.27 -3.51 -13.47
N LYS A 210 -10.18 -4.08 -14.00
CA LYS A 210 -9.24 -4.87 -13.21
C LYS A 210 -8.54 -4.03 -12.15
N LEU A 211 -8.15 -2.81 -12.48
CA LEU A 211 -7.51 -1.89 -11.54
C LEU A 211 -8.49 -1.45 -10.44
N ASP A 212 -9.74 -1.15 -10.77
CA ASP A 212 -10.80 -0.85 -9.79
C ASP A 212 -11.04 -2.03 -8.84
N ASN A 213 -11.15 -3.25 -9.36
CA ASN A 213 -11.28 -4.46 -8.55
C ASN A 213 -10.08 -4.65 -7.62
N LEU A 214 -8.85 -4.36 -8.08
CA LEU A 214 -7.65 -4.40 -7.25
C LEU A 214 -7.75 -3.40 -6.10
N LEU A 215 -8.12 -2.15 -6.39
CA LEU A 215 -8.28 -1.10 -5.37
C LEU A 215 -9.37 -1.44 -4.35
N HIS A 216 -10.48 -2.04 -4.79
CA HIS A 216 -11.55 -2.52 -3.91
C HIS A 216 -11.12 -3.71 -3.04
N SER A 217 -10.22 -4.56 -3.53
CA SER A 217 -9.71 -5.73 -2.81
C SER A 217 -8.68 -5.38 -1.74
N LEU A 218 -8.19 -4.13 -1.69
CA LEU A 218 -7.24 -3.71 -0.67
C LEU A 218 -7.85 -3.91 0.73
N PRO A 219 -7.11 -4.52 1.67
CA PRO A 219 -7.63 -4.77 3.00
C PRO A 219 -7.86 -3.47 3.75
N LYS A 220 -8.93 -3.37 4.53
CA LYS A 220 -9.16 -2.25 5.46
C LYS A 220 -8.36 -2.40 6.76
N GLN A 221 -7.85 -3.60 7.03
CA GLN A 221 -7.04 -3.92 8.19
C GLN A 221 -5.93 -4.89 7.84
N ILE A 222 -4.74 -4.65 8.38
CA ILE A 222 -3.58 -5.55 8.27
C ILE A 222 -3.34 -6.14 9.66
N SER A 223 -3.48 -7.46 9.80
CA SER A 223 -3.18 -8.17 11.05
C SER A 223 -1.67 -8.15 11.29
N LEU A 224 -1.23 -7.61 12.43
CA LEU A 224 0.19 -7.60 12.83
C LEU A 224 0.55 -8.88 13.57
N ASP A 225 -0.32 -9.30 14.48
CA ASP A 225 -0.23 -10.53 15.24
C ASP A 225 -1.61 -10.98 15.77
N LYS A 226 -1.62 -11.85 16.80
CA LYS A 226 -2.88 -12.31 17.44
C LYS A 226 -3.57 -11.23 18.27
N THR A 227 -2.88 -10.13 18.58
CA THR A 227 -3.34 -9.08 19.51
C THR A 227 -3.83 -7.85 18.78
N ALA A 228 -3.10 -7.40 17.75
CA ALA A 228 -3.29 -6.11 17.11
C ALA A 228 -3.45 -6.20 15.60
N ALA A 229 -4.23 -5.28 15.05
CA ALA A 229 -4.34 -5.01 13.63
C ALA A 229 -4.18 -3.51 13.35
N LEU A 230 -3.54 -3.19 12.23
CA LEU A 230 -3.39 -1.83 11.72
C LEU A 230 -4.61 -1.50 10.84
N ASN A 231 -5.33 -0.43 11.14
CA ASN A 231 -6.42 0.07 10.31
C ASN A 231 -5.84 0.84 9.11
N VAL A 232 -6.00 0.31 7.91
CA VAL A 232 -5.52 0.91 6.66
C VAL A 232 -6.66 1.43 5.78
N SER A 233 -7.84 1.68 6.35
CA SER A 233 -8.96 2.30 5.64
C SER A 233 -8.59 3.70 5.17
N PHE A 234 -8.98 4.02 3.94
CA PHE A 234 -8.80 5.37 3.39
C PHE A 234 -9.76 6.36 4.06
N VAL A 235 -9.26 7.57 4.30
CA VAL A 235 -10.00 8.65 4.98
C VAL A 235 -10.15 9.83 4.05
N GLY A 236 -11.40 10.25 3.80
CA GLY A 236 -11.69 11.30 2.82
C GLY A 236 -11.36 10.89 1.38
N ASN A 237 -11.63 11.79 0.44
CA ASN A 237 -11.26 11.59 -0.95
C ASN A 237 -9.78 11.88 -1.20
N PRO A 238 -9.14 11.21 -2.17
CA PRO A 238 -7.82 11.60 -2.63
C PRO A 238 -7.77 13.08 -3.05
N VAL A 239 -6.70 13.77 -2.67
CA VAL A 239 -6.46 15.15 -3.07
C VAL A 239 -5.55 15.15 -4.29
N LEU A 240 -6.09 15.58 -5.42
CA LEU A 240 -5.38 15.69 -6.68
C LEU A 240 -4.83 17.11 -6.82
N SER A 241 -3.56 17.23 -7.15
CA SER A 241 -2.90 18.47 -7.52
C SER A 241 -2.24 18.33 -8.88
N ASN A 242 -1.81 19.43 -9.51
CA ASN A 242 -1.22 19.37 -10.86
C ASN A 242 -0.03 18.41 -11.02
N SER A 243 0.62 18.05 -9.91
CA SER A 243 1.87 17.27 -9.92
C SER A 243 1.90 16.17 -8.85
N SER A 244 0.78 15.89 -8.19
CA SER A 244 0.78 14.84 -7.16
C SER A 244 -0.63 14.38 -6.81
N ILE A 245 -0.70 13.16 -6.24
CA ILE A 245 -1.90 12.60 -5.62
C ILE A 245 -1.59 12.38 -4.15
N ALA A 246 -2.41 12.94 -3.25
CA ALA A 246 -2.31 12.71 -1.83
C ALA A 246 -3.51 11.89 -1.34
N ILE A 247 -3.24 10.89 -0.52
CA ILE A 247 -4.24 10.01 0.11
C ILE A 247 -4.02 10.00 1.62
N ALA A 248 -5.10 9.89 2.38
CA ALA A 248 -5.05 9.74 3.83
C ALA A 248 -5.59 8.36 4.24
N ILE A 249 -4.96 7.76 5.24
CA ILE A 249 -5.28 6.44 5.78
C ILE A 249 -5.44 6.58 7.28
N ASN A 250 -6.40 5.86 7.88
CA ASN A 250 -6.64 5.91 9.32
C ASN A 250 -5.35 5.68 10.11
N GLY A 251 -4.68 4.53 9.95
CA GLY A 251 -3.36 4.25 10.50
C GLY A 251 -3.33 3.89 11.99
N LEU A 252 -4.43 3.87 12.72
CA LEU A 252 -4.42 3.48 14.13
C LEU A 252 -4.41 1.96 14.29
N LEU A 253 -3.73 1.51 15.33
CA LEU A 253 -3.82 0.11 15.75
C LEU A 253 -5.07 -0.11 16.60
N THR A 254 -5.67 -1.28 16.41
CA THR A 254 -6.87 -1.73 17.12
C THR A 254 -6.65 -3.12 17.69
N ALA A 255 -7.28 -3.43 18.81
CA ALA A 255 -7.33 -4.80 19.31
C ALA A 255 -8.19 -5.65 18.37
N ARG A 256 -7.77 -6.90 18.13
CA ARG A 256 -8.39 -7.77 17.12
C ARG A 256 -9.84 -8.15 17.44
N ASN A 257 -10.25 -8.11 18.72
CA ASN A 257 -11.57 -8.55 19.19
C ASN A 257 -12.42 -7.44 19.82
N GLU A 258 -11.99 -6.18 19.76
CA GLU A 258 -12.72 -5.08 20.36
C GLU A 258 -13.17 -4.08 19.29
N ALA A 259 -14.42 -3.61 19.41
CA ALA A 259 -14.91 -2.47 18.66
C ALA A 259 -14.06 -1.23 19.01
N LEU A 260 -13.69 -0.46 18.00
CA LEU A 260 -12.94 0.78 18.15
C LEU A 260 -13.57 1.68 19.20
N VAL A 261 -12.88 1.92 20.31
CA VAL A 261 -13.20 3.06 21.17
C VAL A 261 -12.59 4.28 20.51
N PRO A 262 -13.38 5.25 20.06
CA PRO A 262 -12.83 6.48 19.47
C PRO A 262 -12.10 7.26 20.56
N GLN A 263 -10.77 7.20 20.55
CA GLN A 263 -9.99 8.19 21.29
C GLN A 263 -9.89 9.44 20.43
N SER A 264 -10.24 10.61 21.01
CA SER A 264 -10.03 11.88 20.33
C SER A 264 -8.53 12.20 20.29
N TYR A 265 -7.90 11.88 19.17
CA TYR A 265 -6.54 12.31 18.89
C TYR A 265 -6.53 13.74 18.33
N GLN A 266 -5.54 14.54 18.72
CA GLN A 266 -5.46 15.93 18.24
C GLN A 266 -5.09 16.00 16.76
N LYS A 267 -5.70 16.98 16.04
CA LYS A 267 -5.46 17.24 14.62
C LYS A 267 -3.99 17.43 14.29
N GLY A 268 -3.49 16.63 13.35
CA GLY A 268 -2.19 16.83 12.75
C GLY A 268 -2.20 17.95 11.69
N LEU A 269 -1.10 18.71 11.60
CA LEU A 269 -0.91 19.72 10.55
C LEU A 269 -0.79 19.05 9.16
N LYS A 270 -1.33 19.70 8.11
CA LYS A 270 -1.11 19.29 6.71
C LYS A 270 0.38 19.26 6.41
N ILE A 271 0.90 18.08 6.01
CA ILE A 271 2.31 17.91 5.70
C ILE A 271 2.57 18.35 4.25
N SER A 272 3.66 19.12 4.07
CA SER A 272 4.22 19.43 2.76
C SER A 272 4.53 18.17 1.95
N SER A 273 4.30 18.18 0.65
CA SER A 273 4.69 17.12 -0.28
C SER A 273 6.21 16.97 -0.45
N ALA A 274 7.00 17.94 0.00
CA ALA A 274 8.44 17.98 -0.20
C ALA A 274 9.18 16.91 0.63
N CYS A 275 10.12 16.22 -0.03
CA CYS A 275 11.05 15.24 0.55
C CYS A 275 12.44 15.86 0.79
N GLY A 276 12.50 17.03 1.46
CA GLY A 276 13.79 17.70 1.74
C GLY A 276 14.57 18.07 0.48
N GLY A 277 13.88 18.41 -0.63
CA GLY A 277 14.51 18.77 -1.91
C GLY A 277 14.89 17.58 -2.81
N LEU A 278 14.71 16.36 -2.37
CA LEU A 278 14.98 15.16 -3.17
C LEU A 278 13.76 14.78 -4.02
N PRO A 279 13.91 14.58 -5.35
CA PRO A 279 12.82 14.15 -6.22
C PRO A 279 12.55 12.65 -6.04
N LYS A 280 11.72 12.30 -5.05
CA LYS A 280 11.28 10.92 -4.78
C LYS A 280 9.91 10.64 -5.38
N MET A 281 9.66 9.37 -5.73
CA MET A 281 8.38 8.94 -6.32
C MET A 281 7.24 9.00 -5.32
N ILE A 282 7.48 8.57 -4.07
CA ILE A 282 6.47 8.53 -3.03
C ILE A 282 6.99 9.10 -1.72
N LYS A 283 6.05 9.63 -0.93
CA LYS A 283 6.24 10.05 0.45
C LYS A 283 5.14 9.45 1.30
N ILE A 284 5.52 8.68 2.32
CA ILE A 284 4.59 8.18 3.34
C ILE A 284 4.91 8.89 4.64
N SER A 285 3.92 9.55 5.22
CA SER A 285 4.07 10.24 6.50
C SER A 285 3.23 9.54 7.57
N ILE A 286 3.82 9.27 8.72
CA ILE A 286 3.23 8.54 9.84
C ILE A 286 3.23 9.43 11.06
N HIS A 287 2.06 9.70 11.61
CA HIS A 287 1.88 10.49 12.82
C HIS A 287 2.23 9.69 14.07
N GLU A 288 2.74 10.34 15.12
CA GLU A 288 3.08 9.67 16.39
C GLU A 288 1.91 8.92 17.05
N ASN A 289 0.66 9.29 16.74
CA ASN A 289 -0.53 8.61 17.24
C ASN A 289 -0.63 7.15 16.77
N VAL A 290 -0.03 6.80 15.64
CA VAL A 290 0.10 5.39 15.19
C VAL A 290 0.86 4.58 16.24
N PHE A 291 1.99 5.10 16.71
CA PHE A 291 2.82 4.43 17.73
C PHE A 291 2.16 4.47 19.12
N LYS A 292 1.49 5.58 19.46
CA LYS A 292 0.73 5.69 20.71
C LYS A 292 -0.43 4.68 20.76
N SER A 293 -1.15 4.50 19.66
CA SER A 293 -2.22 3.49 19.58
C SER A 293 -1.66 2.08 19.73
N ALA A 294 -0.50 1.78 19.11
CA ALA A 294 0.19 0.51 19.30
C ALA A 294 0.55 0.27 20.77
N SER A 295 1.17 1.27 21.40
CA SER A 295 1.52 1.22 22.83
C SER A 295 0.30 0.87 23.69
N LEU A 296 -0.82 1.54 23.47
CA LEU A 296 -2.06 1.32 24.23
C LEU A 296 -2.66 -0.08 24.01
N VAL A 297 -2.72 -0.54 22.76
CA VAL A 297 -3.30 -1.86 22.42
C VAL A 297 -2.50 -2.99 23.09
N TYR A 298 -1.17 -2.97 22.99
CA TYR A 298 -0.34 -4.03 23.59
C TYR A 298 -0.31 -3.95 25.11
N TYR A 299 -0.38 -2.75 25.70
CA TYR A 299 -0.49 -2.57 27.15
C TYR A 299 -1.82 -3.15 27.68
N ASN A 300 -2.96 -2.77 27.09
CA ASN A 300 -4.26 -3.25 27.50
C ASN A 300 -4.43 -4.75 27.31
N ALA A 301 -3.75 -5.33 26.31
CA ALA A 301 -3.73 -6.77 26.09
C ALA A 301 -2.83 -7.55 27.05
N GLY A 302 -2.17 -6.89 28.03
CA GLY A 302 -1.25 -7.53 28.98
C GLY A 302 0.02 -8.10 28.33
N LYS A 303 0.38 -7.61 27.13
CA LYS A 303 1.55 -8.13 26.37
C LYS A 303 2.88 -7.45 26.73
N MET A 304 2.86 -6.52 27.69
CA MET A 304 4.04 -5.79 28.14
C MET A 304 4.52 -6.33 29.48
N GLN A 305 4.61 -7.64 29.59
CA GLN A 305 5.12 -8.37 30.74
C GLN A 305 6.20 -9.35 30.29
N LEU A 306 7.23 -9.52 31.10
CA LEU A 306 8.35 -10.42 30.84
C LEU A 306 8.83 -11.02 32.17
N ILE A 307 8.92 -12.34 32.22
CA ILE A 307 9.55 -13.06 33.32
C ILE A 307 10.95 -13.45 32.86
N ILE A 308 11.96 -13.15 33.67
CA ILE A 308 13.34 -13.56 33.46
C ILE A 308 13.71 -14.49 34.60
N ASP A 309 13.85 -15.76 34.30
CA ASP A 309 14.23 -16.83 35.24
C ASP A 309 15.63 -17.39 34.96
N GLU A 310 16.18 -17.08 33.76
CA GLU A 310 17.56 -17.42 33.39
C GLU A 310 18.28 -16.22 32.78
N LEU A 311 19.56 -16.07 33.07
CA LEU A 311 20.44 -15.05 32.49
C LEU A 311 21.67 -15.75 31.89
N PRO A 312 22.05 -15.42 30.64
CA PRO A 312 23.26 -15.99 30.04
C PRO A 312 24.50 -15.67 30.85
N ASP A 313 25.27 -16.69 31.20
CA ASP A 313 26.58 -16.61 31.88
C ASP A 313 26.61 -15.93 33.25
N GLN A 314 25.48 -15.79 33.96
CA GLN A 314 25.43 -15.13 35.26
C GLN A 314 24.43 -15.84 36.19
N ASN A 315 24.92 -16.33 37.34
CA ASN A 315 24.09 -16.89 38.44
C ASN A 315 23.40 -15.79 39.29
N ILE A 316 23.19 -14.60 38.72
CA ILE A 316 22.61 -13.45 39.43
C ILE A 316 21.18 -13.73 39.92
N LEU A 317 20.51 -14.71 39.33
CA LEU A 317 19.16 -15.14 39.71
C LEU A 317 19.20 -16.26 40.78
N ASN A 318 20.20 -16.20 41.67
CA ASN A 318 20.23 -17.02 42.88
C ASN A 318 20.57 -16.14 44.10
N THR A 319 19.88 -16.33 45.19
CA THR A 319 20.03 -15.53 46.43
C THR A 319 21.44 -15.54 46.99
N ALA A 320 22.24 -16.58 46.73
CA ALA A 320 23.63 -16.68 47.15
C ALA A 320 24.52 -15.57 46.59
N GLU A 321 24.29 -15.15 45.36
CA GLU A 321 25.00 -14.07 44.69
C GLU A 321 24.67 -12.69 45.30
N TRP A 322 23.52 -12.57 45.98
CA TRP A 322 23.04 -11.35 46.58
C TRP A 322 23.48 -11.21 48.07
N ARG A 323 24.16 -12.22 48.62
CA ARG A 323 24.55 -12.24 50.05
C ARG A 323 25.32 -11.01 50.53
N PHE A 324 26.08 -10.36 49.60
CA PHE A 324 26.85 -9.14 49.90
C PHE A 324 26.08 -7.85 49.56
N ILE A 325 25.11 -7.96 48.67
CA ILE A 325 24.29 -6.82 48.23
C ILE A 325 23.07 -6.64 49.13
N VAL A 326 22.39 -7.75 49.45
CA VAL A 326 21.19 -7.81 50.30
C VAL A 326 21.33 -8.97 51.28
N PRO A 327 22.15 -8.86 52.35
CA PRO A 327 22.42 -9.96 53.28
C PRO A 327 21.16 -10.56 53.91
N GLN A 328 20.10 -9.76 54.07
CA GLN A 328 18.83 -10.20 54.66
C GLN A 328 18.05 -11.13 53.72
N LEU A 329 18.19 -10.99 52.39
CA LEU A 329 17.61 -11.90 51.40
C LEU A 329 18.23 -13.29 51.57
N TYR A 330 19.56 -13.40 51.52
CA TYR A 330 20.24 -14.68 51.68
C TYR A 330 20.02 -15.32 53.07
N LYS A 331 19.87 -14.50 54.13
CA LYS A 331 19.59 -15.00 55.48
C LYS A 331 18.22 -15.65 55.59
N ARG A 332 17.25 -15.17 54.81
CA ARG A 332 15.86 -15.67 54.82
C ARG A 332 15.66 -16.79 53.83
N TYR A 333 16.33 -16.73 52.70
CA TYR A 333 16.18 -17.65 51.56
C TYR A 333 17.58 -18.07 51.10
N PRO A 334 18.23 -19.02 51.73
CA PRO A 334 19.60 -19.41 51.45
C PRO A 334 19.70 -20.33 50.22
N ASN A 335 20.43 -19.92 49.19
CA ASN A 335 20.64 -20.65 47.93
C ASN A 335 19.40 -20.93 47.07
N ASP A 336 18.34 -20.16 47.27
CA ASP A 336 17.12 -20.27 46.45
C ASP A 336 17.27 -19.54 45.10
N ASP A 337 16.65 -20.08 44.10
CA ASP A 337 16.58 -19.44 42.78
C ASP A 337 15.61 -18.25 42.82
N MET A 338 15.84 -17.32 41.91
CA MET A 338 15.04 -16.10 41.79
C MET A 338 14.58 -15.88 40.35
N GLN A 339 13.50 -15.14 40.22
CA GLN A 339 13.06 -14.61 38.93
C GLN A 339 12.79 -13.09 39.03
N LEU A 340 12.88 -12.43 37.88
CA LEU A 340 12.48 -11.03 37.74
C LEU A 340 11.19 -10.97 36.97
N ASN A 341 10.10 -10.56 37.62
CA ASN A 341 8.82 -10.31 36.96
C ASN A 341 8.76 -8.83 36.60
N ILE A 342 8.89 -8.56 35.31
CA ILE A 342 8.96 -7.22 34.73
C ILE A 342 7.60 -6.90 34.12
N SER A 343 6.97 -5.82 34.55
CA SER A 343 5.70 -5.34 34.01
C SER A 343 5.74 -3.84 33.75
N VAL A 344 5.22 -3.42 32.60
CA VAL A 344 5.03 -2.00 32.29
C VAL A 344 3.81 -1.51 33.07
N SER A 345 3.98 -0.44 33.87
CA SER A 345 2.96 0.05 34.81
C SER A 345 1.96 1.05 34.20
N SER A 346 2.29 1.62 33.04
CA SER A 346 1.40 2.47 32.25
C SER A 346 1.78 2.39 30.75
N PRO A 347 0.87 2.69 29.82
CA PRO A 347 1.22 2.69 28.41
C PRO A 347 2.44 3.55 28.12
N PRO A 348 3.48 3.05 27.43
CA PRO A 348 4.66 3.82 27.07
C PRO A 348 4.28 5.13 26.34
N PHE A 349 4.84 6.24 26.81
CA PHE A 349 4.66 7.54 26.17
C PHE A 349 5.64 7.65 25.01
N ILE A 350 5.10 7.78 23.78
CA ILE A 350 5.88 7.85 22.55
C ILE A 350 5.70 9.22 21.91
N GLN A 351 6.79 9.84 21.50
CA GLN A 351 6.81 11.15 20.86
C GLN A 351 7.83 11.19 19.72
N VAL A 352 7.42 11.68 18.55
CA VAL A 352 8.35 11.96 17.46
C VAL A 352 9.03 13.29 17.71
N THR A 353 10.36 13.30 17.74
CA THR A 353 11.18 14.51 17.84
C THR A 353 11.69 14.93 16.46
N TYR A 354 12.55 15.94 16.37
CA TYR A 354 13.19 16.33 15.10
C TYR A 354 14.40 15.46 14.73
N GLN A 355 14.81 14.52 15.59
CA GLN A 355 16.00 13.69 15.37
C GLN A 355 15.72 12.19 15.46
N ASP A 356 14.72 11.80 16.26
CA ASP A 356 14.39 10.39 16.54
C ASP A 356 12.95 10.25 17.04
N VAL A 357 12.59 9.04 17.45
CA VAL A 357 11.37 8.77 18.21
C VAL A 357 11.74 8.51 19.66
N GLY A 358 11.38 9.43 20.55
CA GLY A 358 11.55 9.27 21.98
C GLY A 358 10.47 8.37 22.59
N ALA A 359 10.85 7.56 23.57
CA ALA A 359 9.94 6.77 24.39
C ALA A 359 10.26 6.92 25.87
N THR A 360 9.23 7.16 26.70
CA THR A 360 9.32 7.08 28.16
C THR A 360 8.46 5.92 28.65
N ILE A 361 9.08 5.01 29.39
CA ILE A 361 8.49 3.75 29.82
C ILE A 361 8.60 3.65 31.33
N PHE A 362 7.49 3.41 32.01
CA PHE A 362 7.43 3.14 33.44
C PHE A 362 7.27 1.64 33.67
N VAL A 363 8.22 1.05 34.40
CA VAL A 363 8.33 -0.39 34.61
C VAL A 363 8.40 -0.71 36.08
N ASP A 364 7.66 -1.70 36.54
CA ASP A 364 7.80 -2.31 37.83
C ASP A 364 8.50 -3.67 37.67
N ILE A 365 9.56 -3.89 38.42
CA ILE A 365 10.31 -5.14 38.47
C ILE A 365 10.12 -5.75 39.84
N THR A 366 9.34 -6.83 39.91
CA THR A 366 9.22 -7.61 41.15
C THR A 366 10.31 -8.68 41.14
N ILE A 367 11.05 -8.70 42.23
CA ILE A 367 12.04 -9.74 42.52
C ILE A 367 11.29 -10.83 43.31
N ASP A 368 11.22 -12.00 42.73
CA ASP A 368 10.57 -13.16 43.29
C ASP A 368 11.62 -14.22 43.64
N VAL A 369 11.46 -14.88 44.80
CA VAL A 369 12.23 -16.05 45.20
C VAL A 369 11.40 -17.30 44.96
N LEU A 370 12.05 -18.34 44.46
CA LEU A 370 11.43 -19.64 44.16
C LEU A 370 11.79 -20.60 45.28
N GLU A 371 10.90 -20.76 46.30
CA GLU A 371 11.09 -21.62 47.44
C GLU A 371 10.07 -22.75 47.43
N ASP A 372 10.48 -24.01 47.42
CA ASP A 372 9.65 -25.21 47.47
C ASP A 372 8.52 -25.22 46.41
N GLY A 373 8.74 -24.63 45.21
CA GLY A 373 7.79 -24.53 44.13
C GLY A 373 6.80 -23.37 44.25
N GLU A 374 6.92 -22.54 45.28
CA GLU A 374 6.16 -21.29 45.43
C GLU A 374 6.95 -20.09 44.93
N VAL A 375 6.23 -19.12 44.33
CA VAL A 375 6.78 -17.83 43.86
C VAL A 375 6.52 -16.78 44.94
N ILE A 376 7.56 -16.36 45.64
CA ILE A 376 7.45 -15.44 46.77
C ILE A 376 7.98 -14.04 46.39
N PRO A 377 7.10 -13.03 46.22
CA PRO A 377 7.55 -11.67 45.92
C PRO A 377 8.20 -11.02 47.16
N VAL A 378 9.48 -10.66 47.05
CA VAL A 378 10.30 -10.14 48.12
C VAL A 378 10.60 -8.64 48.05
N ALA A 379 10.65 -8.08 46.85
CA ALA A 379 10.82 -6.64 46.65
C ALA A 379 10.27 -6.20 45.28
N CYS A 380 9.92 -4.94 45.17
CA CYS A 380 9.54 -4.32 43.90
C CYS A 380 10.32 -3.03 43.69
N ILE A 381 10.92 -2.90 42.51
CA ILE A 381 11.68 -1.74 42.08
C ILE A 381 10.93 -1.13 40.89
N SER A 382 10.62 0.16 41.02
CA SER A 382 10.08 0.89 39.88
C SER A 382 11.21 1.57 39.10
N MET A 383 11.06 1.59 37.77
CA MET A 383 12.02 2.22 36.88
C MET A 383 11.32 3.17 35.94
N GLU A 384 11.91 4.33 35.72
CA GLU A 384 11.60 5.22 34.61
C GLU A 384 12.71 5.10 33.58
N ILE A 385 12.36 4.67 32.36
CA ILE A 385 13.31 4.42 31.29
C ILE A 385 13.02 5.43 30.17
N SER A 386 14.03 6.22 29.80
CA SER A 386 14.01 7.04 28.58
C SER A 386 14.83 6.33 27.50
N ALA A 387 14.22 6.12 26.35
CA ALA A 387 14.85 5.47 25.22
C ALA A 387 14.59 6.27 23.93
N SER A 388 15.44 6.10 22.94
CA SER A 388 15.22 6.58 21.58
C SER A 388 15.17 5.42 20.61
N PHE A 389 14.33 5.56 19.59
CA PHE A 389 14.13 4.58 18.54
C PHE A 389 14.65 5.15 17.23
N ALA A 390 15.71 4.54 16.69
CA ALA A 390 16.22 4.86 15.36
C ALA A 390 15.44 4.08 14.31
N VAL A 391 14.71 4.79 13.48
CA VAL A 391 13.85 4.22 12.42
C VAL A 391 14.69 3.79 11.22
N GLU A 392 14.38 2.63 10.67
CA GLU A 392 14.99 2.07 9.46
C GLU A 392 13.88 1.49 8.56
N ILE A 393 14.11 1.47 7.25
CA ILE A 393 13.23 0.76 6.30
C ILE A 393 13.88 -0.56 5.95
N ILE A 394 13.18 -1.66 6.22
CA ILE A 394 13.61 -3.03 5.92
C ILE A 394 12.55 -3.66 5.03
N GLY A 395 12.88 -3.83 3.75
CA GLY A 395 11.90 -4.20 2.73
C GLY A 395 10.78 -3.15 2.66
N ASN A 396 9.54 -3.57 2.87
CA ASN A 396 8.38 -2.68 2.92
C ASN A 396 7.91 -2.36 4.36
N ASN A 397 8.76 -2.60 5.36
CA ASN A 397 8.41 -2.36 6.76
C ASN A 397 9.21 -1.18 7.33
N ILE A 398 8.53 -0.40 8.18
CA ILE A 398 9.19 0.54 9.07
C ILE A 398 9.64 -0.22 10.32
N ALA A 399 10.92 -0.37 10.50
CA ALA A 399 11.57 -1.07 11.59
C ALA A 399 12.52 -0.13 12.33
N GLY A 400 13.31 -0.65 13.26
CA GLY A 400 14.37 0.14 13.86
C GLY A 400 14.86 -0.44 15.16
N ARG A 401 15.75 0.31 15.81
CA ARG A 401 16.45 -0.11 17.02
C ARG A 401 16.22 0.84 18.15
N LEU A 402 15.86 0.27 19.28
CA LEU A 402 15.75 0.98 20.56
C LEU A 402 17.14 1.17 21.16
N ARG A 403 17.43 2.38 21.61
CA ARG A 403 18.65 2.75 22.33
C ARG A 403 18.28 3.33 23.69
N LEU A 404 18.89 2.79 24.75
CA LEU A 404 18.73 3.32 26.10
C LEU A 404 19.43 4.67 26.20
N GLN A 405 18.71 5.72 26.60
CA GLN A 405 19.26 7.05 26.85
C GLN A 405 19.63 7.20 28.35
N LYS A 406 18.66 7.02 29.20
CA LYS A 406 18.82 7.07 30.66
C LYS A 406 17.75 6.23 31.34
N PHE A 407 17.99 5.87 32.56
CA PHE A 407 16.97 5.32 33.44
C PHE A 407 17.24 5.73 34.91
N SER A 408 16.19 5.76 35.68
CA SER A 408 16.21 5.95 37.14
C SER A 408 15.49 4.79 37.82
N THR A 409 15.93 4.44 39.02
CA THR A 409 15.36 3.36 39.82
C THR A 409 14.99 3.87 41.20
N TYR A 410 13.85 3.42 41.71
CA TYR A 410 13.43 3.68 43.10
C TYR A 410 12.75 2.46 43.68
N LEU A 411 12.94 2.28 44.99
CA LEU A 411 12.32 1.16 45.70
C LEU A 411 10.84 1.45 45.92
N LYS A 412 9.96 0.59 45.41
CA LYS A 412 8.52 0.68 45.61
C LYS A 412 8.10 0.05 46.94
N TRP A 413 8.58 -1.14 47.19
CA TRP A 413 8.45 -1.83 48.48
C TRP A 413 9.51 -2.95 48.63
N SER A 414 9.80 -3.38 49.89
CA SER A 414 10.70 -4.48 50.16
C SER A 414 10.29 -5.18 51.45
N LYS A 415 10.21 -6.51 51.41
CA LYS A 415 10.01 -7.40 52.55
C LYS A 415 11.32 -7.92 53.13
N ILE A 416 12.45 -7.63 52.50
CA ILE A 416 13.81 -8.10 52.83
C ILE A 416 14.72 -6.98 53.38
N GLY A 417 14.11 -5.86 53.84
CA GLY A 417 14.80 -4.72 54.41
C GLY A 417 15.26 -3.67 53.39
N LYS A 418 16.23 -2.85 53.78
CA LYS A 418 16.73 -1.75 52.94
C LYS A 418 17.61 -2.30 51.84
N LEU A 419 17.31 -1.92 50.58
CA LEU A 419 18.13 -2.23 49.42
C LEU A 419 19.14 -1.10 49.12
N HIS A 420 20.35 -1.49 48.76
CA HIS A 420 21.36 -0.54 48.29
C HIS A 420 21.10 -0.15 46.81
N MET A 421 20.25 0.85 46.60
CA MET A 421 19.74 1.19 45.26
C MET A 421 20.83 1.48 44.21
N ARG A 422 22.03 1.95 44.62
CA ARG A 422 23.16 2.14 43.69
C ARG A 422 23.65 0.83 43.10
N LEU A 423 23.75 -0.22 43.91
CA LEU A 423 24.18 -1.56 43.46
C LEU A 423 23.07 -2.19 42.60
N ILE A 424 21.81 -2.04 43.01
CA ILE A 424 20.64 -2.48 42.23
C ILE A 424 20.59 -1.80 40.87
N GLN A 425 20.84 -0.49 40.82
CA GLN A 425 20.88 0.25 39.57
C GLN A 425 21.95 -0.26 38.60
N SER A 426 23.15 -0.60 39.13
CA SER A 426 24.21 -1.18 38.31
C SER A 426 23.80 -2.55 37.74
N LEU A 427 23.20 -3.39 38.57
CA LEU A 427 22.68 -4.70 38.16
C LEU A 427 21.60 -4.55 37.11
N MET A 428 20.59 -3.69 37.32
CA MET A 428 19.52 -3.44 36.38
C MET A 428 20.06 -2.87 35.06
N SER A 429 21.11 -2.07 35.09
CA SER A 429 21.80 -1.59 33.87
C SER A 429 22.35 -2.76 33.03
N SER A 430 22.94 -3.76 33.72
CA SER A 430 23.44 -4.95 33.03
C SER A 430 22.28 -5.73 32.39
N VAL A 431 21.24 -6.06 33.16
CA VAL A 431 20.04 -6.78 32.64
C VAL A 431 19.39 -6.05 31.47
N LEU A 432 19.21 -4.73 31.58
CA LEU A 432 18.64 -3.93 30.49
C LEU A 432 19.49 -4.03 29.22
N LYS A 433 20.82 -3.92 29.33
CA LYS A 433 21.71 -3.89 28.16
C LYS A 433 21.96 -5.26 27.54
N THR A 434 22.04 -6.32 28.35
CA THR A 434 22.43 -7.66 27.90
C THR A 434 21.25 -8.55 27.54
N VAL A 435 20.08 -8.32 28.13
CA VAL A 435 18.88 -9.18 27.91
C VAL A 435 17.73 -8.40 27.28
N ILE A 436 17.26 -7.34 27.95
CA ILE A 436 16.01 -6.69 27.57
C ILE A 436 16.15 -5.94 26.24
N LEU A 437 17.18 -5.11 26.07
CA LEU A 437 17.38 -4.37 24.82
C LEU A 437 17.59 -5.27 23.59
N PRO A 438 18.44 -6.33 23.63
CA PRO A 438 18.56 -7.27 22.53
C PRO A 438 17.22 -7.97 22.19
N TYR A 439 16.48 -8.41 23.22
CA TYR A 439 15.16 -9.03 23.01
C TYR A 439 14.16 -8.08 22.35
N LEU A 440 14.05 -6.84 22.84
CA LEU A 440 13.15 -5.84 22.27
C LEU A 440 13.57 -5.48 20.84
N ASN A 441 14.88 -5.29 20.60
CA ASN A 441 15.39 -5.00 19.27
C ASN A 441 15.12 -6.14 18.27
N PHE A 442 15.24 -7.39 18.69
CA PHE A 442 14.86 -8.54 17.86
C PHE A 442 13.37 -8.50 17.46
N LYS A 443 12.48 -8.08 18.37
CA LYS A 443 11.05 -7.91 18.06
C LYS A 443 10.78 -6.71 17.15
N LEU A 444 11.42 -5.58 17.42
CA LEU A 444 11.23 -4.33 16.68
C LEU A 444 11.82 -4.37 15.25
N MET A 445 12.82 -5.22 15.01
CA MET A 445 13.39 -5.44 13.68
C MET A 445 12.42 -6.11 12.70
N ARG A 446 11.35 -6.76 13.18
CA ARG A 446 10.26 -7.27 12.31
C ARG A 446 9.50 -6.13 11.66
N GLY A 447 9.44 -4.98 12.32
CA GLY A 447 8.82 -3.75 11.83
C GLY A 447 7.31 -3.77 11.73
N LEU A 448 6.78 -2.61 11.36
CA LEU A 448 5.38 -2.37 11.03
C LEU A 448 5.25 -2.24 9.51
N PRO A 449 4.35 -2.99 8.84
CA PRO A 449 4.18 -2.88 7.41
C PRO A 449 3.70 -1.49 7.02
N LEU A 450 4.36 -0.91 6.02
CA LEU A 450 3.91 0.32 5.39
C LEU A 450 2.81 0.01 4.36
N PRO A 451 1.80 0.87 4.22
CA PRO A 451 0.75 0.68 3.23
C PRO A 451 1.30 0.88 1.82
N ILE A 452 1.63 -0.21 1.15
CA ILE A 452 2.07 -0.26 -0.24
C ILE A 452 1.31 -1.40 -0.94
N ILE A 453 1.02 -1.22 -2.22
CA ILE A 453 0.36 -2.24 -3.04
C ILE A 453 1.31 -3.41 -3.26
N ASP A 454 0.78 -4.63 -3.19
CA ASP A 454 1.54 -5.86 -3.44
C ASP A 454 2.23 -5.83 -4.81
N GLY A 455 3.44 -6.36 -4.86
CA GLY A 455 4.31 -6.34 -6.04
C GLY A 455 5.20 -5.11 -6.16
N PHE A 456 5.02 -4.08 -5.31
CA PHE A 456 5.94 -2.94 -5.24
C PHE A 456 6.88 -3.04 -4.06
N SER A 457 8.09 -2.51 -4.23
CA SER A 457 9.10 -2.40 -3.16
C SER A 457 9.71 -1.01 -3.11
N PHE A 458 10.05 -0.57 -1.88
CA PHE A 458 10.77 0.67 -1.65
C PHE A 458 12.21 0.57 -2.13
N GLN A 459 12.70 1.66 -2.74
CA GLN A 459 14.06 1.80 -3.24
C GLN A 459 14.66 3.11 -2.76
N ASN A 460 15.87 3.04 -2.19
CA ASN A 460 16.59 4.24 -1.74
C ASN A 460 15.75 5.12 -0.81
N ALA A 461 15.12 4.50 0.20
CA ALA A 461 14.27 5.19 1.15
C ALA A 461 15.07 6.12 2.08
N ASN A 462 14.61 7.34 2.26
CA ASN A 462 15.13 8.32 3.20
C ASN A 462 14.06 8.62 4.26
N ILE A 463 14.50 8.72 5.52
CA ILE A 463 13.62 9.02 6.64
C ILE A 463 13.85 10.47 7.07
N LEU A 464 12.76 11.19 7.24
CA LEU A 464 12.73 12.57 7.74
C LEU A 464 11.88 12.62 9.00
N TYR A 465 12.44 13.21 10.06
CA TYR A 465 11.72 13.47 11.31
C TYR A 465 11.16 14.89 11.29
N ILE A 466 9.85 15.01 11.32
CA ILE A 466 9.11 16.30 11.25
C ILE A 466 8.03 16.27 12.33
N HIS A 467 8.39 16.63 13.56
CA HIS A 467 7.45 16.57 14.68
C HIS A 467 6.03 17.09 14.31
N PRO A 468 4.97 16.34 14.57
CA PRO A 468 4.86 15.01 15.20
C PRO A 468 4.85 13.82 14.20
N TRP A 469 5.51 13.97 13.05
CA TRP A 469 5.48 13.02 11.94
C TRP A 469 6.85 12.44 11.62
N ILE A 470 6.84 11.18 11.19
CA ILE A 470 7.96 10.56 10.47
C ILE A 470 7.56 10.47 9.00
N ALA A 471 8.40 10.97 8.11
CA ALA A 471 8.20 10.83 6.67
C ALA A 471 9.23 9.87 6.06
N VAL A 472 8.74 8.92 5.30
CA VAL A 472 9.53 7.99 4.47
C VAL A 472 9.40 8.46 3.03
N CYS A 473 10.50 8.90 2.45
CA CYS A 473 10.58 9.34 1.06
C CYS A 473 11.35 8.31 0.24
N SER A 474 10.71 7.71 -0.76
CA SER A 474 11.30 6.59 -1.50
C SER A 474 10.98 6.65 -2.99
N ASP A 475 11.84 6.04 -3.78
CA ASP A 475 11.48 5.54 -5.09
C ASP A 475 10.81 4.17 -4.91
N VAL A 476 10.12 3.67 -5.92
CA VAL A 476 9.49 2.35 -5.92
C VAL A 476 9.86 1.58 -7.18
N SER A 477 9.94 0.26 -7.06
CA SER A 477 10.08 -0.66 -8.19
C SER A 477 8.97 -1.71 -8.16
N PHE A 478 8.49 -2.10 -9.33
CA PHE A 478 7.51 -3.17 -9.48
C PHE A 478 8.23 -4.50 -9.73
N LEU A 479 7.99 -5.48 -8.87
CA LEU A 479 8.61 -6.81 -8.90
C LEU A 479 7.61 -7.91 -9.33
N GLY A 480 6.44 -7.51 -9.86
CA GLY A 480 5.29 -8.40 -10.08
C GLY A 480 5.54 -9.65 -10.90
N ASP A 481 6.53 -9.65 -11.80
CA ASP A 481 6.82 -10.83 -12.63
C ASP A 481 7.78 -11.83 -11.94
N TYR A 482 8.51 -11.40 -10.92
CA TYR A 482 9.47 -12.26 -10.19
C TYR A 482 8.78 -13.12 -9.11
N TYR A 483 7.69 -12.62 -8.51
CA TYR A 483 6.95 -13.33 -7.47
C TYR A 483 5.94 -14.35 -8.02
N LEU A 484 5.37 -14.12 -9.18
CA LEU A 484 4.45 -15.07 -9.83
C LEU A 484 5.17 -16.33 -10.33
N SER A 485 6.47 -16.24 -10.65
CA SER A 485 7.28 -17.38 -11.07
C SER A 485 7.75 -18.27 -9.90
N GLN A 486 7.75 -17.77 -8.66
CA GLN A 486 8.18 -18.55 -7.48
C GLN A 486 7.02 -19.19 -6.69
N GLN A 487 5.76 -18.81 -6.93
CA GLN A 487 4.60 -19.44 -6.27
C GLN A 487 4.03 -20.66 -7.00
N SER A 488 4.65 -21.11 -8.08
CA SER A 488 4.22 -22.28 -8.87
C SER A 488 5.10 -23.53 -8.81
N PRO A 489 5.57 -24.00 -7.64
CA PRO A 489 6.00 -25.40 -7.55
C PRO A 489 5.24 -26.28 -6.56
N TYR A 490 4.09 -25.86 -6.02
CA TYR A 490 3.33 -26.70 -5.06
C TYR A 490 1.84 -26.85 -5.45
N LEU A 491 1.56 -27.21 -6.70
CA LEU A 491 0.29 -27.82 -7.10
C LEU A 491 0.58 -28.81 -8.23
N SER A 492 1.11 -29.96 -7.86
CA SER A 492 1.02 -31.21 -8.61
C SER A 492 0.71 -32.33 -7.64
#